data_59323171057560199c4ff7fb8a8755f6
#
_entry.id   59323171057560199c4ff7fb8a8755f6
#
_cell.length_a   1.000
_cell.length_b   1.000
_cell.length_c   1.000
_cell.angle_alpha   90.00
_cell.angle_beta   90.00
_cell.angle_gamma   90.00
#
_symmetry.space_group_name_H-M   'P 1'
#
loop_
_entity.id
_entity.type
_entity.pdbx_description
1 polymer ?
#
loop_
_entity_poly.entity_id
_entity_poly.type
_entity_poly.pdbx_seq_one_letter_code
_entity_poly.pdbx_strand_id
1 'polypeptide(L)'
;MEKKNVIVVGAGFAGLTAARELQTAGIDYHIVEARDRIGGRAWTDDRLGRPLEIGATWVHWHQPHVWSEITRYGQDIIASPVVDTAYWYAGG
;
A
#
# COMPACT_ATOMS: atom_id res chain seq x y z
N MET A 1 6.54 23.13 -21.25
CA MET A 1 6.57 22.69 -19.83
C MET A 1 5.16 22.48 -19.35
N GLU A 2 4.89 21.33 -18.80
CA GLU A 2 3.59 21.03 -18.23
C GLU A 2 3.43 21.74 -16.87
N LYS A 3 2.28 22.36 -16.64
CA LYS A 3 1.97 23.04 -15.38
C LYS A 3 0.81 22.35 -14.71
N LYS A 4 0.94 22.09 -13.41
CA LYS A 4 -0.08 21.50 -12.56
C LYS A 4 -0.24 22.33 -11.30
N ASN A 5 -1.44 22.34 -10.73
CA ASN A 5 -1.70 23.06 -9.48
C ASN A 5 -1.03 22.39 -8.28
N VAL A 6 -0.95 21.06 -8.32
CA VAL A 6 -0.36 20.26 -7.22
C VAL A 6 0.54 19.19 -7.80
N ILE A 7 1.69 19.03 -7.20
CA ILE A 7 2.58 17.90 -7.45
C ILE A 7 2.56 16.98 -6.21
N VAL A 8 2.25 15.73 -6.42
CA VAL A 8 2.31 14.69 -5.39
C VAL A 8 3.60 13.92 -5.57
N VAL A 9 4.47 13.93 -4.59
CA VAL A 9 5.75 13.23 -4.63
C VAL A 9 5.62 11.87 -3.96
N GLY A 10 5.74 10.82 -4.74
CA GLY A 10 5.60 9.44 -4.30
C GLY A 10 4.24 8.83 -4.59
N ALA A 11 4.23 7.61 -5.11
CA ALA A 11 3.04 6.84 -5.44
C ALA A 11 2.85 5.62 -4.53
N GLY A 12 3.14 5.80 -3.24
CA GLY A 12 2.74 4.87 -2.18
C GLY A 12 1.30 5.16 -1.73
N PHE A 13 0.86 4.52 -0.65
CA PHE A 13 -0.51 4.68 -0.18
C PHE A 13 -0.89 6.13 0.12
N ALA A 14 0.01 6.88 0.75
CA ALA A 14 -0.26 8.28 1.09
C ALA A 14 -0.43 9.15 -0.16
N GLY A 15 0.49 9.02 -1.11
CA GLY A 15 0.45 9.80 -2.35
C GLY A 15 -0.76 9.46 -3.23
N LEU A 16 -1.07 8.17 -3.37
CA LEU A 16 -2.24 7.74 -4.13
C LEU A 16 -3.55 8.19 -3.48
N THR A 17 -3.63 8.16 -2.15
CA THR A 17 -4.79 8.67 -1.41
C THR A 17 -4.95 10.16 -1.61
N ALA A 18 -3.89 10.94 -1.50
CA ALA A 18 -3.91 12.37 -1.75
C ALA A 18 -4.35 12.68 -3.19
N ALA A 19 -3.81 11.96 -4.17
CA ALA A 19 -4.17 12.13 -5.57
C ALA A 19 -5.66 11.86 -5.83
N ARG A 20 -6.20 10.81 -5.23
CA ARG A 20 -7.63 10.49 -5.34
C ARG A 20 -8.49 11.62 -4.76
N GLU A 21 -8.14 12.16 -3.62
CA GLU A 21 -8.88 13.27 -3.01
C GLU A 21 -8.78 14.54 -3.87
N LEU A 22 -7.62 14.83 -4.42
CA LEU A 22 -7.45 15.95 -5.37
C LEU A 22 -8.31 15.75 -6.61
N GLN A 23 -8.33 14.55 -7.17
CA GLN A 23 -9.16 14.23 -8.34
C GLN A 23 -10.64 14.40 -8.04
N THR A 24 -11.10 13.93 -6.89
CA THR A 24 -12.49 14.08 -6.45
C THR A 24 -12.87 15.54 -6.28
N ALA A 25 -11.95 16.37 -5.80
CA ALA A 25 -12.15 17.82 -5.65
C ALA A 25 -12.01 18.61 -6.95
N GLY A 26 -11.70 17.96 -8.07
CA GLY A 26 -11.49 18.63 -9.36
C GLY A 26 -10.22 19.45 -9.45
N ILE A 27 -9.25 19.17 -8.61
CA ILE A 27 -7.96 19.87 -8.57
C ILE A 27 -6.98 19.16 -9.51
N ASP A 28 -6.37 19.91 -10.39
CA ASP A 28 -5.38 19.40 -11.33
C ASP A 28 -4.08 19.02 -10.60
N TYR A 29 -3.62 17.81 -10.79
CA TYR A 29 -2.44 17.29 -10.09
C TYR A 29 -1.58 16.41 -10.98
N HIS A 30 -0.35 16.18 -10.55
CA HIS A 30 0.56 15.22 -11.16
C HIS A 30 1.31 14.45 -10.08
N ILE A 31 1.41 13.14 -10.24
CA ILE A 31 2.19 12.30 -9.32
C ILE A 31 3.56 12.04 -9.94
N VAL A 32 4.61 12.19 -9.16
CA VAL A 32 5.97 11.81 -9.54
C VAL A 32 6.44 10.67 -8.62
N GLU A 33 6.97 9.62 -9.23
CA GLU A 33 7.45 8.42 -8.54
C GLU A 33 8.87 8.11 -8.97
N ALA A 34 9.75 7.88 -8.00
CA ALA A 34 11.18 7.65 -8.26
C ALA A 34 11.47 6.25 -8.81
N ARG A 35 10.62 5.28 -8.50
CA ARG A 35 10.75 3.90 -8.99
C ARG A 35 9.93 3.69 -10.25
N ASP A 36 10.12 2.54 -10.87
CA ASP A 36 9.35 2.09 -12.03
C ASP A 36 8.04 1.37 -11.65
N ARG A 37 7.63 1.48 -10.39
CA ARG A 37 6.40 0.89 -9.86
C ARG A 37 5.73 1.80 -8.84
N ILE A 38 4.43 1.65 -8.68
CA ILE A 38 3.65 2.26 -7.58
C ILE A 38 3.67 1.36 -6.34
N GLY A 39 3.09 1.83 -5.24
CA GLY A 39 2.86 1.05 -4.03
C GLY A 39 3.83 1.34 -2.89
N GLY A 40 5.02 1.84 -3.19
CA GLY A 40 6.00 2.15 -2.15
C GLY A 40 6.44 0.90 -1.38
N ARG A 41 6.22 0.88 -0.07
CA ARG A 41 6.51 -0.26 0.81
C ARG A 41 5.49 -1.40 0.70
N ALA A 42 4.36 -1.18 0.05
CA ALA A 42 3.43 -2.24 -0.34
C ALA A 42 3.88 -2.78 -1.70
N TRP A 43 4.36 -4.00 -1.72
CA TRP A 43 4.94 -4.59 -2.91
C TRP A 43 4.75 -6.09 -2.91
N THR A 44 4.06 -6.59 -3.94
CA THR A 44 3.94 -8.01 -4.21
C THR A 44 4.99 -8.41 -5.24
N ASP A 45 5.82 -9.39 -4.92
CA ASP A 45 6.91 -9.87 -5.77
C ASP A 45 6.69 -11.33 -6.12
N ASP A 46 6.86 -11.68 -7.37
CA ASP A 46 6.64 -13.04 -7.88
C ASP A 46 7.94 -13.75 -8.32
N ARG A 47 9.11 -13.15 -8.07
CA ARG A 47 10.41 -13.68 -8.52
C ARG A 47 10.72 -15.08 -8.00
N LEU A 48 10.04 -15.53 -6.95
CA LEU A 48 10.20 -16.87 -6.39
C LEU A 48 9.15 -17.88 -6.92
N GLY A 49 8.47 -17.54 -8.02
CA GLY A 49 7.50 -18.42 -8.67
C GLY A 49 6.09 -18.36 -8.10
N ARG A 50 5.86 -17.53 -7.11
CA ARG A 50 4.53 -17.27 -6.52
C ARG A 50 4.47 -15.85 -5.97
N PRO A 51 3.28 -15.24 -5.89
CA PRO A 51 3.15 -13.92 -5.30
C PRO A 51 3.53 -13.94 -3.82
N LEU A 52 4.42 -13.04 -3.43
CA LEU A 52 4.83 -12.83 -2.05
C LEU A 52 4.68 -11.36 -1.71
N GLU A 53 4.00 -11.07 -0.63
CA GLU A 53 3.91 -9.70 -0.11
C GLU A 53 5.20 -9.38 0.65
N ILE A 54 5.92 -8.36 0.19
CA ILE A 54 7.23 -8.02 0.74
C ILE A 54 7.12 -7.08 1.94
N GLY A 55 6.12 -6.19 1.98
CA GLY A 55 6.11 -5.17 3.00
C GLY A 55 4.78 -4.88 3.68
N ALA A 56 3.65 -5.13 3.06
CA ALA A 56 2.33 -4.72 3.56
C ALA A 56 1.41 -5.93 3.76
N THR A 57 1.84 -6.87 4.56
CA THR A 57 1.16 -8.15 4.73
C THR A 57 -0.07 -8.06 5.63
N TRP A 58 0.00 -7.25 6.69
CA TRP A 58 -0.96 -7.33 7.79
C TRP A 58 -1.87 -6.12 7.86
N VAL A 59 -3.15 -6.38 8.16
CA VAL A 59 -4.14 -5.36 8.49
C VAL A 59 -4.61 -5.61 9.92
N HIS A 60 -4.56 -4.57 10.75
CA HIS A 60 -4.97 -4.65 12.14
C HIS A 60 -6.36 -4.02 12.34
N TRP A 61 -7.11 -4.53 13.31
CA TRP A 61 -8.48 -4.09 13.58
C TRP A 61 -8.61 -2.60 13.92
N HIS A 62 -7.56 -2.01 14.47
CA HIS A 62 -7.54 -0.60 14.87
C HIS A 62 -7.01 0.36 13.79
N GLN A 63 -7.03 -0.04 12.54
CA GLN A 63 -6.59 0.78 11.41
C GLN A 63 -7.78 1.24 10.54
N PRO A 64 -8.57 2.24 11.00
CA PRO A 64 -9.82 2.59 10.32
C PRO A 64 -9.64 3.09 8.89
N HIS A 65 -8.55 3.78 8.60
CA HIS A 65 -8.27 4.27 7.25
C HIS A 65 -7.99 3.13 6.28
N VAL A 66 -7.27 2.09 6.71
CA VAL A 66 -7.03 0.89 5.89
C VAL A 66 -8.34 0.15 5.64
N TRP A 67 -9.17 -0.03 6.68
CA TRP A 67 -10.47 -0.67 6.54
C TRP A 67 -11.40 0.10 5.61
N SER A 68 -11.37 1.41 5.65
CA SER A 68 -12.11 2.26 4.72
C SER A 68 -11.72 1.98 3.26
N GLU A 69 -10.44 1.82 2.98
CA GLU A 69 -9.95 1.52 1.64
C GLU A 69 -10.29 0.09 1.19
N ILE A 70 -10.18 -0.89 2.09
CA ILE A 70 -10.58 -2.26 1.84
C ILE A 70 -12.04 -2.32 1.42
N THR A 71 -12.91 -1.64 2.17
CA THR A 71 -14.34 -1.56 1.87
C THR A 71 -14.61 -0.84 0.56
N ARG A 72 -13.96 0.29 0.35
CA ARG A 72 -14.12 1.10 -0.87
C ARG A 72 -13.84 0.31 -2.15
N TYR A 73 -12.79 -0.48 -2.13
CA TYR A 73 -12.34 -1.25 -3.29
C TYR A 73 -12.81 -2.70 -3.30
N GLY A 74 -13.67 -3.09 -2.34
CA GLY A 74 -14.23 -4.44 -2.28
C GLY A 74 -13.18 -5.53 -2.15
N GLN A 75 -12.11 -5.26 -1.40
CA GLN A 75 -11.03 -6.22 -1.23
C GLN A 75 -11.36 -7.27 -0.19
N ASP A 76 -10.99 -8.50 -0.47
CA ASP A 76 -11.09 -9.60 0.48
C ASP A 76 -9.88 -9.61 1.42
N ILE A 77 -10.12 -10.11 2.62
CA ILE A 77 -9.06 -10.37 3.60
C ILE A 77 -9.00 -11.85 3.94
N ILE A 78 -7.81 -12.32 4.27
CA ILE A 78 -7.56 -13.70 4.63
C ILE A 78 -7.11 -13.72 6.08
N ALA A 79 -7.66 -14.63 6.88
CA ALA A 79 -7.25 -14.79 8.27
C ALA A 79 -5.78 -15.22 8.34
N SER A 80 -5.07 -14.69 9.34
CA SER A 80 -3.69 -15.09 9.61
C SER A 80 -3.63 -16.58 9.92
N PRO A 81 -2.61 -17.31 9.45
CA PRO A 81 -2.41 -18.70 9.86
C PRO A 81 -2.25 -18.81 11.37
N VAL A 82 -2.82 -19.85 11.93
CA VAL A 82 -2.60 -20.20 13.34
C VAL A 82 -1.29 -20.98 13.44
N VAL A 83 -0.46 -20.61 14.39
CA VAL A 83 0.84 -21.24 14.62
C VAL A 83 0.79 -22.06 15.89
N ASP A 84 1.02 -23.36 15.80
CA ASP A 84 1.04 -24.27 16.95
C ASP A 84 2.37 -24.24 17.69
N THR A 85 3.45 -23.92 16.98
CA THR A 85 4.80 -23.96 17.53
C THR A 85 5.56 -22.69 17.11
N ALA A 86 6.18 -22.04 18.08
CA ALA A 86 7.09 -20.93 17.85
C ALA A 86 8.51 -21.30 18.28
N TYR A 87 9.49 -20.95 17.46
CA TYR A 87 10.89 -21.15 17.79
C TYR A 87 11.50 -19.83 18.23
N TRP A 88 12.13 -19.87 19.40
CA TRP A 88 12.85 -18.71 19.91
C TRP A 88 14.36 -19.00 19.84
N TYR A 89 15.08 -18.12 19.20
CA TYR A 89 16.53 -18.19 19.13
C TYR A 89 17.13 -16.99 19.87
N ALA A 90 17.87 -17.25 20.94
CA ALA A 90 18.47 -16.20 21.76
C ALA A 90 19.94 -16.52 22.01
N GLY A 91 20.81 -15.58 21.78
CA GLY A 91 22.22 -15.64 22.07
C GLY A 91 23.01 -16.44 21.04
N GLY A 92 23.57 -15.92 20.18
CA GLY A 92 24.27 -16.42 19.12
C GLY A 92 25.33 -17.45 19.16
#